data_b3ff8b905cfdb728cded7f849a10a7e5
#
_entry.id   b3ff8b905cfdb728cded7f849a10a7e5
#
_cell.length_a   1.000
_cell.length_b   1.000
_cell.length_c   1.000
_cell.angle_alpha   90.00
_cell.angle_beta   90.00
_cell.angle_gamma   90.00
#
_symmetry.space_group_name_H-M   'P 1'
#
loop_
_entity.id
_entity.type
_entity.pdbx_description
1 polymer ?
#
loop_
_entity_poly.entity_id
_entity_poly.type
_entity_poly.pdbx_seq_one_letter_code
_entity_poly.pdbx_strand_id
1 'polypeptide(L)'
;MAKKAVPAALQTEISNNDEWEKLLTRTGLIVVDVYSEWSGPCTGMVSILKKIKMEIGGDALSYATAKCDYITDLERFQGKSEPIWMFIHDGRMVNLMFGAQCPQLLKMLTTELQRVQNGEEHEFSLDVSERSPEEITQLKIIEETRIAKEAAKKARKEAEAIARYEAEMLHLTTSLNKETCLLLYPWIFKDEEGHRRDKRSSPPYVELVEEILPGNYVVEQELRKRLDEDILNTMFKESDYALSANFKQLLMDGKCMFMRLKVNEEKSDVDIHQHLLSLLFGETELPDPEKSLNEECFAKRHRPAYATENDGQVFPVVWSPPNCRNKAIAFRTIFTTYTNKTYPYEDKTAKLPIVVFKYDYTKKNDLKVVLEEFEDEVINFGIFESDKPPEAKIIAKSINEFELNTRERTGYETFVCVVKKVGCEAFLGFAGIGPYHVSENPEKGTEESKLYFPDVSAIEETQSDDEEKPEEIVEELDESKNAT
;
A
#
# COMPACT_ATOMS: atom_id res chain seq x y z
N MET A 1 51.22 -55.15 16.31
CA MET A 1 49.88 -54.70 15.97
C MET A 1 49.98 -53.49 15.04
N ALA A 2 49.75 -53.66 13.75
CA ALA A 2 49.75 -52.53 12.80
C ALA A 2 48.55 -51.64 13.11
N LYS A 3 48.78 -50.35 13.41
CA LYS A 3 47.72 -49.34 13.48
C LYS A 3 47.03 -49.28 12.10
N LYS A 4 45.76 -49.71 12.02
CA LYS A 4 44.91 -49.41 10.85
C LYS A 4 44.95 -47.91 10.62
N ALA A 5 45.51 -47.47 9.49
CA ALA A 5 45.45 -46.09 9.08
C ALA A 5 43.97 -45.76 8.91
N VAL A 6 43.48 -44.74 9.63
CA VAL A 6 42.15 -44.18 9.42
C VAL A 6 42.14 -43.64 8.00
N PRO A 7 41.17 -44.05 7.15
CA PRO A 7 41.13 -43.52 5.79
C PRO A 7 41.00 -42.01 5.87
N ALA A 8 41.87 -41.29 5.16
CA ALA A 8 41.81 -39.82 5.09
C ALA A 8 40.44 -39.38 4.62
N ALA A 9 39.85 -38.45 5.32
CA ALA A 9 38.55 -37.89 4.93
C ALA A 9 38.66 -37.31 3.52
N LEU A 10 37.64 -37.55 2.67
CA LEU A 10 37.60 -37.08 1.30
C LEU A 10 37.64 -35.54 1.23
N GLN A 11 36.98 -34.89 2.18
CA GLN A 11 36.84 -33.45 2.29
C GLN A 11 37.51 -32.96 3.59
N THR A 12 38.19 -31.82 3.51
CA THR A 12 38.74 -31.14 4.69
C THR A 12 37.67 -30.19 5.22
N GLU A 13 37.30 -30.28 6.49
CA GLU A 13 36.37 -29.35 7.13
C GLU A 13 37.12 -28.06 7.52
N ILE A 14 36.55 -26.92 7.18
CA ILE A 14 37.04 -25.56 7.43
C ILE A 14 36.00 -24.82 8.25
N SER A 15 36.39 -24.37 9.44
CA SER A 15 35.45 -23.77 10.41
C SER A 15 35.88 -22.38 10.90
N ASN A 16 37.01 -21.87 10.45
CA ASN A 16 37.51 -20.55 10.85
C ASN A 16 38.46 -19.94 9.80
N ASN A 17 38.77 -18.65 9.95
CA ASN A 17 39.60 -17.89 9.01
C ASN A 17 41.02 -18.48 8.89
N ASP A 18 41.65 -18.95 9.99
CA ASP A 18 43.01 -19.49 9.94
C ASP A 18 43.10 -20.78 9.11
N GLU A 19 42.09 -21.63 9.17
CA GLU A 19 41.97 -22.84 8.35
C GLU A 19 41.69 -22.50 6.89
N TRP A 20 40.89 -21.45 6.68
CA TRP A 20 40.54 -20.92 5.35
C TRP A 20 41.80 -20.39 4.65
N GLU A 21 42.60 -19.55 5.30
CA GLU A 21 43.83 -19.03 4.76
C GLU A 21 44.82 -20.16 4.40
N LYS A 22 44.92 -21.18 5.25
CA LYS A 22 45.74 -22.37 4.95
C LYS A 22 45.21 -23.17 3.77
N LEU A 23 43.90 -23.24 3.59
CA LEU A 23 43.30 -23.88 2.41
C LEU A 23 43.72 -23.16 1.13
N LEU A 24 43.68 -21.83 1.14
CA LEU A 24 43.97 -20.99 -0.04
C LEU A 24 45.45 -21.12 -0.51
N THR A 25 46.36 -21.55 0.37
CA THR A 25 47.78 -21.79 0.00
C THR A 25 48.02 -23.13 -0.68
N ARG A 26 47.01 -24.00 -0.78
CA ARG A 26 47.17 -25.32 -1.42
C ARG A 26 47.29 -25.18 -2.94
N THR A 27 48.09 -26.03 -3.54
CA THR A 27 48.22 -26.12 -5.00
C THR A 27 47.17 -27.01 -5.64
N GLY A 28 46.91 -26.83 -6.94
CA GLY A 28 45.94 -27.57 -7.69
C GLY A 28 44.51 -26.97 -7.56
N LEU A 29 43.52 -27.67 -8.09
CA LEU A 29 42.13 -27.26 -7.99
C LEU A 29 41.55 -27.65 -6.64
N ILE A 30 40.97 -26.70 -5.95
CA ILE A 30 40.23 -26.89 -4.70
C ILE A 30 38.75 -26.65 -4.99
N VAL A 31 37.91 -27.63 -4.65
CA VAL A 31 36.45 -27.46 -4.74
C VAL A 31 35.87 -27.47 -3.34
N VAL A 32 35.23 -26.36 -2.99
CA VAL A 32 34.72 -26.11 -1.64
C VAL A 32 33.18 -26.14 -1.67
N ASP A 33 32.61 -26.99 -0.84
CA ASP A 33 31.19 -26.97 -0.49
C ASP A 33 30.97 -25.95 0.62
N VAL A 34 30.48 -24.75 0.26
CA VAL A 34 30.22 -23.65 1.18
C VAL A 34 28.79 -23.78 1.69
N TYR A 35 28.61 -23.83 3.00
CA TYR A 35 27.31 -24.06 3.63
C TYR A 35 27.13 -23.23 4.90
N SER A 36 25.87 -22.91 5.23
CA SER A 36 25.51 -22.35 6.54
C SER A 36 25.35 -23.45 7.59
N GLU A 37 25.71 -23.17 8.85
CA GLU A 37 25.69 -24.17 9.93
C GLU A 37 24.32 -24.87 10.08
N TRP A 38 23.22 -24.13 9.90
CA TRP A 38 21.87 -24.66 10.02
C TRP A 38 21.46 -25.62 8.89
N SER A 39 22.05 -25.48 7.69
CA SER A 39 21.74 -26.34 6.53
C SER A 39 22.62 -27.57 6.45
N GLY A 40 23.86 -27.46 6.94
CA GLY A 40 24.88 -28.50 6.82
C GLY A 40 25.43 -28.67 5.40
N PRO A 41 26.52 -29.45 5.23
CA PRO A 41 27.14 -29.68 3.93
C PRO A 41 26.31 -30.61 3.04
N CYS A 42 26.52 -30.51 1.72
CA CYS A 42 25.81 -31.30 0.72
C CYS A 42 26.32 -32.77 0.69
N THR A 43 25.65 -33.65 1.41
CA THR A 43 25.99 -35.07 1.47
C THR A 43 25.69 -35.84 0.20
N GLY A 44 24.74 -35.38 -0.62
CA GLY A 44 24.30 -36.04 -1.85
C GLY A 44 25.38 -36.14 -2.93
N MET A 45 26.38 -35.26 -2.92
CA MET A 45 27.44 -35.19 -3.94
C MET A 45 28.69 -35.97 -3.57
N VAL A 46 28.84 -36.43 -2.33
CA VAL A 46 30.08 -37.03 -1.81
C VAL A 46 30.53 -38.25 -2.62
N SER A 47 29.60 -39.12 -3.04
CA SER A 47 29.93 -40.33 -3.82
C SER A 47 30.50 -39.98 -5.20
N ILE A 48 29.99 -38.94 -5.85
CA ILE A 48 30.43 -38.48 -7.15
C ILE A 48 31.79 -37.79 -7.05
N LEU A 49 31.98 -36.93 -6.08
CA LEU A 49 33.25 -36.26 -5.78
C LEU A 49 34.34 -37.29 -5.54
N LYS A 50 34.04 -38.36 -4.78
CA LYS A 50 34.95 -39.46 -4.55
C LYS A 50 35.36 -40.18 -5.83
N LYS A 51 34.42 -40.45 -6.72
CA LYS A 51 34.66 -41.10 -8.03
C LYS A 51 35.61 -40.24 -8.86
N ILE A 52 35.34 -38.95 -9.00
CA ILE A 52 36.16 -38.02 -9.80
C ILE A 52 37.57 -37.93 -9.23
N LYS A 53 37.72 -37.82 -7.90
CA LYS A 53 39.03 -37.79 -7.24
C LYS A 53 39.87 -39.02 -7.61
N MET A 54 39.25 -40.20 -7.66
CA MET A 54 39.93 -41.47 -7.95
C MET A 54 40.23 -41.67 -9.45
N GLU A 55 39.31 -41.20 -10.34
CA GLU A 55 39.42 -41.45 -11.78
C GLU A 55 40.30 -40.45 -12.52
N ILE A 56 40.17 -39.16 -12.22
CA ILE A 56 40.81 -38.07 -12.97
C ILE A 56 41.52 -37.03 -12.11
N GLY A 57 41.14 -36.86 -10.82
CA GLY A 57 41.60 -35.77 -9.99
C GLY A 57 43.01 -35.98 -9.44
N GLY A 58 43.33 -37.21 -9.01
CA GLY A 58 44.64 -37.53 -8.41
C GLY A 58 45.07 -36.50 -7.37
N ASP A 59 46.30 -36.07 -7.41
CA ASP A 59 46.87 -35.07 -6.47
C ASP A 59 46.51 -33.62 -6.87
N ALA A 60 46.10 -33.39 -8.12
CA ALA A 60 45.75 -32.07 -8.64
C ALA A 60 44.39 -31.55 -8.17
N LEU A 61 43.56 -32.38 -7.51
CA LEU A 61 42.23 -32.01 -7.04
C LEU A 61 42.09 -32.21 -5.54
N SER A 62 41.58 -31.26 -4.82
CA SER A 62 41.25 -31.39 -3.39
C SER A 62 39.83 -30.87 -3.10
N TYR A 63 39.21 -31.42 -2.05
CA TYR A 63 37.88 -31.03 -1.61
C TYR A 63 37.90 -30.52 -0.19
N ALA A 64 37.06 -29.51 0.07
CA ALA A 64 36.79 -28.99 1.39
C ALA A 64 35.29 -28.72 1.60
N THR A 65 34.90 -28.65 2.85
CA THR A 65 33.61 -28.10 3.28
C THR A 65 33.90 -26.88 4.13
N ALA A 66 33.21 -25.76 3.92
CA ALA A 66 33.47 -24.51 4.62
C ALA A 66 32.16 -23.92 5.22
N LYS A 67 32.21 -23.67 6.54
CA LYS A 67 31.10 -22.97 7.24
C LYS A 67 31.19 -21.48 7.00
N CYS A 68 30.28 -20.92 6.20
CA CYS A 68 30.28 -19.49 5.87
C CYS A 68 29.99 -18.57 7.07
N ASP A 69 29.40 -19.11 8.14
CA ASP A 69 29.04 -18.33 9.34
C ASP A 69 30.26 -17.81 10.12
N TYR A 70 31.43 -18.44 9.96
CA TYR A 70 32.66 -18.15 10.71
C TYR A 70 33.84 -17.73 9.84
N ILE A 71 33.61 -17.54 8.53
CA ILE A 71 34.65 -17.19 7.56
C ILE A 71 34.29 -15.87 6.89
N THR A 72 35.08 -14.83 7.10
CA THR A 72 34.81 -13.47 6.65
C THR A 72 34.61 -13.37 5.13
N ASP A 73 35.45 -14.04 4.34
CA ASP A 73 35.38 -14.04 2.88
C ASP A 73 34.09 -14.68 2.33
N LEU A 74 33.44 -15.52 3.16
CA LEU A 74 32.23 -16.26 2.79
C LEU A 74 30.94 -15.70 3.41
N GLU A 75 31.02 -14.59 4.15
CA GLU A 75 29.87 -13.98 4.84
C GLU A 75 28.67 -13.71 3.91
N ARG A 76 28.93 -13.39 2.64
CA ARG A 76 27.88 -13.15 1.61
C ARG A 76 27.03 -14.38 1.30
N PHE A 77 27.42 -15.55 1.73
CA PHE A 77 26.68 -16.80 1.55
C PHE A 77 25.87 -17.23 2.78
N GLN A 78 25.95 -16.48 3.87
CA GLN A 78 25.18 -16.77 5.08
C GLN A 78 23.68 -16.77 4.82
N GLY A 79 22.94 -17.63 5.52
CA GLY A 79 21.49 -17.74 5.44
C GLY A 79 20.94 -18.43 4.19
N LYS A 80 21.80 -18.86 3.25
CA LYS A 80 21.38 -19.62 2.07
C LYS A 80 21.22 -21.10 2.42
N SER A 81 20.15 -21.73 1.90
CA SER A 81 19.86 -23.16 2.08
C SER A 81 20.44 -24.04 0.98
N GLU A 82 20.73 -23.45 -0.18
CA GLU A 82 21.28 -24.18 -1.31
C GLU A 82 22.78 -24.40 -1.16
N PRO A 83 23.33 -25.56 -1.59
CA PRO A 83 24.75 -25.79 -1.63
C PRO A 83 25.46 -24.83 -2.58
N ILE A 84 26.61 -24.33 -2.19
CA ILE A 84 27.42 -23.41 -2.99
C ILE A 84 28.77 -24.06 -3.24
N TRP A 85 29.10 -24.28 -4.51
CA TRP A 85 30.35 -24.92 -4.92
C TRP A 85 31.32 -23.87 -5.45
N MET A 86 32.35 -23.58 -4.65
CA MET A 86 33.41 -22.62 -5.02
C MET A 86 34.63 -23.38 -5.53
N PHE A 87 35.11 -22.99 -6.70
CA PHE A 87 36.31 -23.55 -7.32
C PHE A 87 37.46 -22.55 -7.11
N ILE A 88 38.55 -23.03 -6.53
CA ILE A 88 39.70 -22.20 -6.18
C ILE A 88 40.94 -22.79 -6.82
N HIS A 89 41.74 -21.94 -7.45
CA HIS A 89 43.07 -22.27 -7.97
C HIS A 89 44.05 -21.14 -7.63
N ASP A 90 45.22 -21.50 -7.10
CA ASP A 90 46.25 -20.54 -6.66
C ASP A 90 45.71 -19.44 -5.72
N GLY A 91 44.83 -19.83 -4.79
CA GLY A 91 44.22 -18.92 -3.80
C GLY A 91 43.15 -17.98 -4.35
N ARG A 92 42.76 -18.10 -5.63
CA ARG A 92 41.78 -17.27 -6.27
C ARG A 92 40.56 -18.08 -6.69
N MET A 93 39.37 -17.47 -6.61
CA MET A 93 38.16 -18.09 -7.10
C MET A 93 38.11 -18.05 -8.63
N VAL A 94 38.01 -19.24 -9.25
CA VAL A 94 37.99 -19.40 -10.72
C VAL A 94 36.66 -19.83 -11.25
N ASN A 95 35.76 -20.34 -10.41
CA ASN A 95 34.39 -20.65 -10.77
C ASN A 95 33.49 -20.72 -9.52
N LEU A 96 32.17 -20.59 -9.71
CA LEU A 96 31.18 -20.67 -8.66
C LEU A 96 29.89 -21.27 -9.19
N MET A 97 29.26 -22.18 -8.45
CA MET A 97 27.99 -22.79 -8.81
C MET A 97 27.04 -22.83 -7.62
N PHE A 98 25.78 -22.53 -7.86
CA PHE A 98 24.70 -22.62 -6.88
C PHE A 98 23.83 -23.86 -7.12
N GLY A 99 23.40 -24.48 -6.03
CA GLY A 99 22.49 -25.63 -6.05
C GLY A 99 23.15 -26.98 -6.20
N ALA A 100 22.35 -28.06 -6.09
CA ALA A 100 22.78 -29.45 -6.14
C ALA A 100 22.60 -30.09 -7.52
N GLN A 101 23.01 -29.41 -8.59
CA GLN A 101 22.89 -29.91 -9.97
C GLN A 101 24.11 -30.78 -10.34
N CYS A 102 24.00 -32.07 -10.09
CA CYS A 102 25.08 -33.02 -10.31
C CYS A 102 25.71 -32.98 -11.72
N PRO A 103 24.95 -32.98 -12.84
CA PRO A 103 25.54 -32.93 -14.18
C PRO A 103 26.33 -31.65 -14.44
N GLN A 104 25.87 -30.53 -13.93
CA GLN A 104 26.54 -29.23 -14.06
C GLN A 104 27.82 -29.18 -13.23
N LEU A 105 27.76 -29.63 -11.97
CA LEU A 105 28.93 -29.72 -11.10
C LEU A 105 30.02 -30.59 -11.72
N LEU A 106 29.65 -31.74 -12.26
CA LEU A 106 30.57 -32.66 -12.97
C LEU A 106 31.24 -31.96 -14.14
N LYS A 107 30.46 -31.31 -14.99
CA LYS A 107 30.98 -30.61 -16.17
C LYS A 107 31.95 -29.52 -15.77
N MET A 108 31.58 -28.66 -14.83
CA MET A 108 32.41 -27.56 -14.34
C MET A 108 33.69 -28.07 -13.71
N LEU A 109 33.60 -29.09 -12.83
CA LEU A 109 34.75 -29.68 -12.17
C LEU A 109 35.74 -30.30 -13.16
N THR A 110 35.21 -31.03 -14.16
CA THR A 110 36.08 -31.62 -15.19
C THR A 110 36.76 -30.58 -16.05
N THR A 111 36.03 -29.53 -16.44
CA THR A 111 36.58 -28.42 -17.23
C THR A 111 37.67 -27.66 -16.48
N GLU A 112 37.40 -27.25 -15.23
CA GLU A 112 38.38 -26.48 -14.44
C GLU A 112 39.61 -27.35 -14.09
N LEU A 113 39.41 -28.64 -13.80
CA LEU A 113 40.51 -29.55 -13.57
C LEU A 113 41.39 -29.72 -14.80
N GLN A 114 40.81 -29.83 -16.01
CA GLN A 114 41.56 -29.89 -17.26
C GLN A 114 42.38 -28.61 -17.50
N ARG A 115 41.77 -27.44 -17.26
CA ARG A 115 42.46 -26.15 -17.36
C ARG A 115 43.70 -26.10 -16.44
N VAL A 116 43.51 -26.51 -15.18
CA VAL A 116 44.64 -26.57 -14.20
C VAL A 116 45.71 -27.52 -14.64
N GLN A 117 45.37 -28.73 -15.16
CA GLN A 117 46.31 -29.72 -15.61
C GLN A 117 47.06 -29.30 -16.88
N ASN A 118 46.41 -28.57 -17.79
CA ASN A 118 47.00 -28.10 -19.05
C ASN A 118 47.70 -26.75 -18.91
N GLY A 119 47.56 -26.06 -17.80
CA GLY A 119 48.05 -24.67 -17.59
C GLY A 119 47.28 -23.64 -18.46
N GLU A 120 46.01 -23.89 -18.72
CA GLU A 120 45.10 -22.99 -19.48
C GLU A 120 44.53 -21.91 -18.58
N GLU A 121 44.23 -20.75 -19.15
CA GLU A 121 43.60 -19.66 -18.42
C GLU A 121 42.14 -20.01 -18.04
N HIS A 122 41.71 -19.59 -16.85
CA HIS A 122 40.33 -19.67 -16.39
C HIS A 122 39.46 -18.58 -17.01
N GLU A 123 38.17 -18.73 -17.05
CA GLU A 123 37.24 -17.71 -17.55
C GLU A 123 37.30 -16.41 -16.72
N PHE A 124 37.52 -16.54 -15.43
CA PHE A 124 37.81 -15.43 -14.53
C PHE A 124 38.76 -15.93 -13.40
N SER A 125 39.39 -14.98 -12.75
CA SER A 125 40.22 -15.23 -11.58
C SER A 125 40.06 -14.05 -10.63
N LEU A 126 39.20 -14.24 -9.61
CA LEU A 126 38.79 -13.21 -8.66
C LEU A 126 39.30 -13.49 -7.27
N ASP A 127 39.37 -12.51 -6.41
CA ASP A 127 39.55 -12.72 -5.00
C ASP A 127 38.36 -13.54 -4.45
N VAL A 128 38.62 -14.41 -3.47
CA VAL A 128 37.58 -15.27 -2.89
C VAL A 128 36.49 -14.47 -2.18
N SER A 129 36.77 -13.23 -1.78
CA SER A 129 35.80 -12.28 -1.20
C SER A 129 34.99 -11.53 -2.25
N GLU A 130 35.44 -11.49 -3.51
CA GLU A 130 34.74 -10.80 -4.60
C GLU A 130 33.56 -11.62 -5.14
N ARG A 131 32.60 -10.93 -5.74
CA ARG A 131 31.42 -11.57 -6.33
C ARG A 131 31.72 -12.05 -7.76
N SER A 132 31.34 -13.28 -8.05
CA SER A 132 31.44 -13.83 -9.39
C SER A 132 30.45 -13.15 -10.35
N PRO A 133 30.68 -13.22 -11.68
CA PRO A 133 29.73 -12.74 -12.67
C PRO A 133 28.34 -13.38 -12.55
N GLU A 134 28.28 -14.64 -12.13
CA GLU A 134 27.04 -15.37 -11.91
C GLU A 134 26.28 -14.83 -10.69
N GLU A 135 26.99 -14.54 -9.56
CA GLU A 135 26.38 -13.88 -8.39
C GLU A 135 25.78 -12.51 -8.76
N ILE A 136 26.52 -11.71 -9.52
CA ILE A 136 26.05 -10.40 -9.96
C ILE A 136 24.78 -10.54 -10.82
N THR A 137 24.76 -11.53 -11.70
CA THR A 137 23.59 -11.80 -12.55
C THR A 137 22.37 -12.24 -11.73
N GLN A 138 22.57 -13.16 -10.78
CA GLN A 138 21.49 -13.59 -9.88
C GLN A 138 20.96 -12.43 -9.02
N LEU A 139 21.84 -11.61 -8.46
CA LEU A 139 21.44 -10.44 -7.69
C LEU A 139 20.62 -9.44 -8.51
N LYS A 140 20.97 -9.23 -9.79
CA LYS A 140 20.17 -8.40 -10.70
C LYS A 140 18.79 -8.97 -10.93
N ILE A 141 18.69 -10.28 -11.20
CA ILE A 141 17.39 -10.95 -11.40
C ILE A 141 16.51 -10.85 -10.14
N ILE A 142 17.09 -11.07 -8.96
CA ILE A 142 16.36 -10.94 -7.68
C ILE A 142 15.87 -9.49 -7.51
N GLU A 143 16.72 -8.49 -7.74
CA GLU A 143 16.36 -7.09 -7.61
C GLU A 143 15.30 -6.65 -8.63
N GLU A 144 15.43 -7.06 -9.91
CA GLU A 144 14.42 -6.81 -10.93
C GLU A 144 13.07 -7.45 -10.58
N THR A 145 13.10 -8.67 -10.04
CA THR A 145 11.90 -9.38 -9.59
C THR A 145 11.25 -8.65 -8.42
N ARG A 146 12.05 -8.15 -7.45
CA ARG A 146 11.55 -7.36 -6.32
C ARG A 146 10.88 -6.07 -6.78
N ILE A 147 11.56 -5.32 -7.66
CA ILE A 147 11.01 -4.07 -8.23
C ILE A 147 9.72 -4.34 -9.00
N ALA A 148 9.68 -5.39 -9.81
CA ALA A 148 8.47 -5.77 -10.55
C ALA A 148 7.30 -6.16 -9.62
N LYS A 149 7.56 -6.91 -8.56
CA LYS A 149 6.55 -7.26 -7.54
C LYS A 149 6.02 -6.00 -6.82
N GLU A 150 6.90 -5.09 -6.41
CA GLU A 150 6.50 -3.83 -5.75
C GLU A 150 5.66 -2.94 -6.69
N ALA A 151 6.07 -2.82 -7.95
CA ALA A 151 5.31 -2.06 -8.96
C ALA A 151 3.92 -2.67 -9.21
N ALA A 152 3.82 -3.99 -9.33
CA ALA A 152 2.55 -4.71 -9.48
C ALA A 152 1.65 -4.53 -8.25
N LYS A 153 2.21 -4.60 -7.04
CA LYS A 153 1.50 -4.36 -5.78
C LYS A 153 0.94 -2.95 -5.71
N LYS A 154 1.74 -1.94 -6.07
CA LYS A 154 1.31 -0.53 -6.11
C LYS A 154 0.19 -0.32 -7.14
N ALA A 155 0.35 -0.84 -8.35
CA ALA A 155 -0.66 -0.74 -9.40
C ALA A 155 -1.99 -1.39 -9.00
N ARG A 156 -1.94 -2.54 -8.31
CA ARG A 156 -3.15 -3.19 -7.78
C ARG A 156 -3.86 -2.33 -6.75
N LYS A 157 -3.13 -1.76 -5.77
CA LYS A 157 -3.71 -0.85 -4.75
C LYS A 157 -4.35 0.38 -5.38
N GLU A 158 -3.70 0.98 -6.38
CA GLU A 158 -4.26 2.13 -7.11
C GLU A 158 -5.54 1.75 -7.87
N ALA A 159 -5.54 0.60 -8.54
CA ALA A 159 -6.73 0.11 -9.24
C ALA A 159 -7.91 -0.18 -8.30
N GLU A 160 -7.65 -0.80 -7.13
CA GLU A 160 -8.66 -1.07 -6.10
C GLU A 160 -9.23 0.25 -5.54
N ALA A 161 -8.37 1.24 -5.26
CA ALA A 161 -8.78 2.55 -4.77
C ALA A 161 -9.66 3.30 -5.79
N ILE A 162 -9.30 3.25 -7.08
CA ILE A 162 -10.09 3.82 -8.17
C ILE A 162 -11.44 3.11 -8.29
N ALA A 163 -11.46 1.78 -8.28
CA ALA A 163 -12.70 1.00 -8.37
C ALA A 163 -13.66 1.29 -7.21
N ARG A 164 -13.12 1.42 -5.99
CA ARG A 164 -13.89 1.80 -4.81
C ARG A 164 -14.48 3.21 -4.94
N TYR A 165 -13.65 4.16 -5.37
CA TYR A 165 -14.11 5.53 -5.61
C TYR A 165 -15.23 5.60 -6.65
N GLU A 166 -15.09 4.88 -7.78
CA GLU A 166 -16.13 4.84 -8.82
C GLU A 166 -17.43 4.20 -8.33
N ALA A 167 -17.34 3.13 -7.54
CA ALA A 167 -18.51 2.49 -6.97
C ALA A 167 -19.22 3.39 -5.94
N GLU A 168 -18.50 4.13 -5.11
CA GLU A 168 -19.05 5.14 -4.20
C GLU A 168 -19.73 6.27 -4.96
N MET A 169 -19.10 6.79 -6.03
CA MET A 169 -19.69 7.82 -6.87
C MET A 169 -20.97 7.36 -7.55
N LEU A 170 -20.98 6.13 -8.07
CA LEU A 170 -22.20 5.54 -8.65
C LEU A 170 -23.33 5.43 -7.61
N HIS A 171 -23.01 5.00 -6.40
CA HIS A 171 -23.97 4.94 -5.30
C HIS A 171 -24.55 6.32 -4.98
N LEU A 172 -23.71 7.34 -4.84
CA LEU A 172 -24.15 8.70 -4.55
C LEU A 172 -24.97 9.34 -5.70
N THR A 173 -24.57 9.11 -6.95
CA THR A 173 -25.33 9.64 -8.11
C THR A 173 -26.73 9.08 -8.17
N THR A 174 -26.94 7.83 -7.78
CA THR A 174 -28.26 7.19 -7.75
C THR A 174 -29.07 7.57 -6.52
N SER A 175 -28.42 7.81 -5.39
CA SER A 175 -29.09 8.10 -4.11
C SER A 175 -29.54 9.57 -3.98
N LEU A 176 -28.75 10.50 -4.52
CA LEU A 176 -29.02 11.96 -4.45
C LEU A 176 -30.02 12.45 -5.49
N ASN A 177 -31.12 11.73 -5.73
CA ASN A 177 -32.09 12.07 -6.78
C ASN A 177 -32.99 13.24 -6.43
N LYS A 178 -33.21 13.53 -5.14
CA LYS A 178 -34.07 14.61 -4.63
C LYS A 178 -33.30 15.78 -4.02
N GLU A 179 -32.02 15.74 -4.04
CA GLU A 179 -31.15 16.75 -3.44
C GLU A 179 -30.14 17.29 -4.45
N THR A 180 -29.81 18.56 -4.28
CA THR A 180 -28.73 19.22 -5.01
C THR A 180 -28.01 20.21 -4.11
N CYS A 181 -27.01 20.89 -4.62
CA CYS A 181 -26.34 21.95 -3.91
C CYS A 181 -25.98 23.11 -4.83
N LEU A 182 -25.71 24.23 -4.23
CA LEU A 182 -25.11 25.37 -4.91
C LEU A 182 -23.97 25.94 -4.05
N LEU A 183 -23.13 26.69 -4.70
CA LEU A 183 -21.98 27.37 -4.10
C LEU A 183 -22.10 28.86 -4.45
N LEU A 184 -22.25 29.71 -3.42
CA LEU A 184 -22.14 31.15 -3.55
C LEU A 184 -20.68 31.56 -3.29
N TYR A 185 -20.14 32.33 -4.20
CA TYR A 185 -18.74 32.76 -4.18
C TYR A 185 -18.49 33.86 -3.14
N PRO A 186 -17.23 34.04 -2.67
CA PRO A 186 -16.92 34.95 -1.57
C PRO A 186 -17.29 36.41 -1.84
N TRP A 187 -17.25 36.84 -3.11
CA TRP A 187 -17.43 38.23 -3.47
C TRP A 187 -18.87 38.72 -3.37
N ILE A 188 -19.87 37.86 -3.34
CA ILE A 188 -21.24 38.30 -3.06
C ILE A 188 -21.45 38.80 -1.63
N PHE A 189 -20.55 38.44 -0.74
CA PHE A 189 -20.55 38.89 0.66
C PHE A 189 -19.54 40.03 0.90
N LYS A 190 -19.13 40.73 -0.15
CA LYS A 190 -18.35 41.97 -0.09
C LYS A 190 -19.14 43.11 -0.72
N ASP A 191 -18.92 44.35 -0.23
CA ASP A 191 -19.43 45.54 -0.88
C ASP A 191 -18.49 46.02 -2.01
N GLU A 192 -18.83 47.13 -2.64
CA GLU A 192 -18.03 47.70 -3.75
C GLU A 192 -16.64 48.15 -3.27
N GLU A 193 -16.48 48.41 -1.95
CA GLU A 193 -15.26 48.80 -1.29
C GLU A 193 -14.45 47.56 -0.81
N GLY A 194 -14.99 46.34 -0.94
CA GLY A 194 -14.38 45.07 -0.53
C GLY A 194 -14.59 44.71 0.96
N HIS A 195 -15.40 45.48 1.70
CA HIS A 195 -15.73 45.16 3.08
C HIS A 195 -16.75 44.03 3.15
N ARG A 196 -16.65 43.23 4.20
CA ARG A 196 -17.57 42.09 4.42
C ARG A 196 -18.99 42.59 4.74
N ARG A 197 -19.95 41.99 4.05
CA ARG A 197 -21.40 42.13 4.35
C ARG A 197 -21.92 40.89 5.07
N ASP A 198 -22.89 41.11 5.97
CA ASP A 198 -23.67 39.98 6.47
C ASP A 198 -24.54 39.40 5.34
N LYS A 199 -24.88 38.11 5.47
CA LYS A 199 -25.64 37.40 4.44
C LYS A 199 -26.99 38.07 4.14
N ARG A 200 -27.67 38.58 5.17
CA ARG A 200 -28.96 39.29 5.03
C ARG A 200 -28.86 40.69 4.40
N SER A 201 -27.65 41.24 4.39
CA SER A 201 -27.36 42.53 3.75
C SER A 201 -26.77 42.36 2.34
N SER A 202 -26.64 41.10 1.87
CA SER A 202 -26.16 40.79 0.52
C SER A 202 -27.35 40.65 -0.43
N PRO A 203 -27.55 41.58 -1.40
CA PRO A 203 -28.68 41.52 -2.33
C PRO A 203 -28.75 40.21 -3.11
N PRO A 204 -27.61 39.62 -3.61
CA PRO A 204 -27.66 38.34 -4.29
C PRO A 204 -28.18 37.20 -3.42
N TYR A 205 -27.78 37.19 -2.15
CA TYR A 205 -28.21 36.14 -1.21
C TYR A 205 -29.73 36.28 -0.92
N VAL A 206 -30.21 37.50 -0.66
CA VAL A 206 -31.60 37.75 -0.35
C VAL A 206 -32.50 37.38 -1.54
N GLU A 207 -32.16 37.83 -2.76
CA GLU A 207 -32.93 37.50 -3.97
C GLU A 207 -32.95 35.97 -4.18
N LEU A 208 -31.81 35.28 -4.00
CA LEU A 208 -31.76 33.85 -4.16
C LEU A 208 -32.67 33.09 -3.20
N VAL A 209 -32.64 33.47 -1.92
CA VAL A 209 -33.37 32.76 -0.86
C VAL A 209 -34.84 33.16 -0.77
N GLU A 210 -35.18 34.41 -1.08
CA GLU A 210 -36.52 34.90 -0.94
C GLU A 210 -37.37 34.86 -2.25
N GLU A 211 -36.71 34.95 -3.41
CA GLU A 211 -37.40 35.03 -4.69
C GLU A 211 -37.20 33.81 -5.61
N ILE A 212 -35.94 33.33 -5.74
CA ILE A 212 -35.59 32.31 -6.74
C ILE A 212 -35.82 30.88 -6.23
N LEU A 213 -35.37 30.56 -5.04
CA LEU A 213 -35.46 29.19 -4.48
C LEU A 213 -36.89 28.84 -3.98
N PRO A 214 -37.67 29.73 -3.32
CA PRO A 214 -38.99 29.38 -2.81
C PRO A 214 -39.93 28.84 -3.89
N GLY A 215 -40.71 27.84 -3.53
CA GLY A 215 -41.63 27.17 -4.46
C GLY A 215 -40.99 26.04 -5.28
N ASN A 216 -39.69 26.01 -5.42
CA ASN A 216 -38.97 24.95 -6.14
C ASN A 216 -38.06 24.12 -5.21
N TYR A 217 -37.35 24.79 -4.32
CA TYR A 217 -36.37 24.19 -3.45
C TYR A 217 -36.51 24.63 -2.00
N VAL A 218 -36.17 23.73 -1.07
CA VAL A 218 -36.04 24.02 0.35
C VAL A 218 -34.55 24.04 0.68
N VAL A 219 -34.08 25.09 1.35
CA VAL A 219 -32.70 25.17 1.86
C VAL A 219 -32.62 24.38 3.16
N GLU A 220 -31.97 23.22 3.12
CA GLU A 220 -31.85 22.30 4.27
C GLU A 220 -30.65 22.63 5.13
N GLN A 221 -29.55 23.11 4.51
CA GLN A 221 -28.30 23.41 5.22
C GLN A 221 -27.53 24.51 4.50
N GLU A 222 -26.95 25.42 5.29
CA GLU A 222 -25.97 26.38 4.83
C GLU A 222 -24.64 26.14 5.54
N LEU A 223 -23.54 26.12 4.78
CA LEU A 223 -22.19 25.91 5.31
C LEU A 223 -21.25 26.96 4.74
N ARG A 224 -20.63 27.76 5.61
CA ARG A 224 -19.54 28.67 5.22
C ARG A 224 -18.19 28.00 5.37
N LYS A 225 -17.52 27.77 4.24
CA LYS A 225 -16.21 27.10 4.20
C LYS A 225 -15.23 27.89 3.35
N ARG A 226 -13.98 27.95 3.77
CA ARG A 226 -12.88 28.41 2.93
C ARG A 226 -12.45 27.24 2.06
N LEU A 227 -12.27 27.49 0.78
CA LEU A 227 -11.78 26.49 -0.15
C LEU A 227 -10.25 26.51 -0.15
N ASP A 228 -9.66 25.36 -0.16
CA ASP A 228 -8.24 25.13 -0.43
C ASP A 228 -8.06 24.58 -1.85
N GLU A 229 -6.82 24.44 -2.27
CA GLU A 229 -6.50 23.97 -3.62
C GLU A 229 -6.94 22.53 -3.86
N ASP A 230 -6.86 21.67 -2.84
CA ASP A 230 -7.23 20.26 -2.93
C ASP A 230 -8.75 20.10 -3.11
N ILE A 231 -9.54 20.86 -2.36
CA ILE A 231 -11.02 20.90 -2.51
C ILE A 231 -11.38 21.41 -3.90
N LEU A 232 -10.76 22.49 -4.37
CA LEU A 232 -11.01 23.04 -5.71
C LEU A 232 -10.66 22.04 -6.80
N ASN A 233 -9.49 21.44 -6.73
CA ASN A 233 -9.06 20.44 -7.70
C ASN A 233 -9.96 19.20 -7.69
N THR A 234 -10.48 18.81 -6.52
CA THR A 234 -11.40 17.66 -6.41
C THR A 234 -12.78 18.00 -6.98
N MET A 235 -13.39 19.13 -6.59
CA MET A 235 -14.74 19.49 -7.00
C MET A 235 -14.86 19.76 -8.50
N PHE A 236 -13.82 20.37 -9.09
CA PHE A 236 -13.83 20.80 -10.49
C PHE A 236 -13.04 19.89 -11.43
N LYS A 237 -12.45 18.79 -10.92
CA LYS A 237 -11.63 17.85 -11.71
C LYS A 237 -12.35 17.25 -12.91
N GLU A 238 -13.62 16.95 -12.75
CA GLU A 238 -14.47 16.32 -13.79
C GLU A 238 -15.47 17.30 -14.39
N SER A 239 -15.27 18.58 -14.13
CA SER A 239 -16.03 19.67 -14.77
C SER A 239 -15.39 19.97 -16.12
N ASP A 240 -16.19 20.15 -17.16
CA ASP A 240 -15.73 20.63 -18.48
C ASP A 240 -15.15 22.04 -18.40
N TYR A 241 -15.09 22.59 -17.21
CA TYR A 241 -14.70 23.94 -16.88
C TYR A 241 -13.34 23.97 -16.20
N ALA A 242 -12.32 24.37 -16.93
CA ALA A 242 -10.99 24.60 -16.37
C ALA A 242 -10.96 25.92 -15.59
N LEU A 243 -10.73 25.86 -14.27
CA LEU A 243 -10.55 27.03 -13.44
C LEU A 243 -9.21 27.70 -13.76
N SER A 244 -9.24 29.00 -14.12
CA SER A 244 -8.03 29.79 -14.26
C SER A 244 -7.33 29.98 -12.91
N ALA A 245 -6.03 30.24 -12.95
CA ALA A 245 -5.24 30.47 -11.71
C ALA A 245 -5.77 31.68 -10.92
N ASN A 246 -6.19 32.75 -11.61
CA ASN A 246 -6.78 33.93 -11.00
C ASN A 246 -8.12 33.60 -10.33
N PHE A 247 -8.96 32.83 -10.99
CA PHE A 247 -10.25 32.44 -10.42
C PHE A 247 -10.08 31.56 -9.17
N LYS A 248 -9.14 30.60 -9.18
CA LYS A 248 -8.80 29.80 -8.00
C LYS A 248 -8.36 30.69 -6.83
N GLN A 249 -7.50 31.65 -7.10
CA GLN A 249 -7.01 32.58 -6.08
C GLN A 249 -8.14 33.41 -5.48
N LEU A 250 -9.07 33.92 -6.29
CA LEU A 250 -10.24 34.68 -5.83
C LEU A 250 -11.18 33.80 -4.99
N LEU A 251 -11.39 32.54 -5.38
CA LEU A 251 -12.20 31.59 -4.58
C LEU A 251 -11.58 31.28 -3.23
N MET A 252 -10.26 31.22 -3.14
CA MET A 252 -9.55 30.99 -1.88
C MET A 252 -9.43 32.24 -0.99
N ASP A 253 -9.65 33.44 -1.53
CA ASP A 253 -9.54 34.74 -0.80
C ASP A 253 -10.74 35.01 0.13
N GLY A 254 -11.61 34.05 0.36
CA GLY A 254 -12.75 34.27 1.25
C GLY A 254 -13.44 32.97 1.65
N LYS A 255 -14.49 33.13 2.47
CA LYS A 255 -15.37 32.00 2.77
C LYS A 255 -16.48 31.95 1.73
N CYS A 256 -16.57 30.85 1.01
CA CYS A 256 -17.71 30.51 0.16
C CYS A 256 -18.88 30.04 1.02
N MET A 257 -20.10 30.16 0.51
CA MET A 257 -21.29 29.59 1.13
C MET A 257 -21.83 28.46 0.29
N PHE A 258 -21.83 27.26 0.84
CA PHE A 258 -22.47 26.10 0.26
C PHE A 258 -23.90 25.97 0.81
N MET A 259 -24.83 25.69 -0.07
CA MET A 259 -26.22 25.47 0.31
C MET A 259 -26.67 24.10 -0.21
N ARG A 260 -27.13 23.26 0.71
CA ARG A 260 -27.77 21.98 0.37
C ARG A 260 -29.26 22.22 0.16
N LEU A 261 -29.76 21.82 -0.97
CA LEU A 261 -31.12 22.06 -1.43
C LEU A 261 -31.84 20.74 -1.60
N LYS A 262 -33.10 20.69 -1.16
CA LYS A 262 -34.02 19.60 -1.42
C LYS A 262 -35.15 20.09 -2.32
N VAL A 263 -35.53 19.28 -3.30
CA VAL A 263 -36.66 19.61 -4.18
C VAL A 263 -37.97 19.57 -3.39
N ASN A 264 -38.87 20.54 -3.65
CA ASN A 264 -40.19 20.54 -3.07
C ASN A 264 -41.00 19.36 -3.63
N GLU A 265 -41.72 18.63 -2.76
CA GLU A 265 -42.38 17.35 -3.08
C GLU A 265 -43.43 17.45 -4.21
N GLU A 266 -43.97 18.66 -4.44
CA GLU A 266 -44.97 18.91 -5.49
C GLU A 266 -44.43 18.88 -6.93
N LYS A 267 -43.09 18.82 -7.11
CA LYS A 267 -42.42 18.93 -8.42
C LYS A 267 -41.41 17.80 -8.70
N SER A 268 -41.75 16.55 -8.41
CA SER A 268 -40.84 15.41 -8.46
C SER A 268 -40.39 14.96 -9.87
N ASP A 269 -40.94 15.47 -10.95
CA ASP A 269 -40.70 14.99 -12.33
C ASP A 269 -39.67 15.83 -13.12
N VAL A 270 -39.04 16.82 -12.51
CA VAL A 270 -38.11 17.72 -13.20
C VAL A 270 -36.66 17.26 -12.99
N ASP A 271 -35.85 17.29 -14.05
CA ASP A 271 -34.41 17.15 -13.91
C ASP A 271 -33.89 18.30 -13.04
N ILE A 272 -33.50 17.95 -11.82
CA ILE A 272 -33.08 18.88 -10.76
C ILE A 272 -31.94 19.78 -11.22
N HIS A 273 -30.98 19.21 -11.99
CA HIS A 273 -29.82 19.95 -12.43
C HIS A 273 -30.16 20.98 -13.47
N GLN A 274 -30.84 20.57 -14.54
CA GLN A 274 -31.24 21.45 -15.62
C GLN A 274 -32.18 22.55 -15.10
N HIS A 275 -33.09 22.22 -14.20
CA HIS A 275 -33.98 23.19 -13.61
C HIS A 275 -33.25 24.24 -12.77
N LEU A 276 -32.31 23.81 -11.89
CA LEU A 276 -31.55 24.76 -11.07
C LEU A 276 -30.62 25.62 -11.94
N LEU A 277 -29.97 25.04 -12.95
CA LEU A 277 -29.18 25.79 -13.92
C LEU A 277 -29.99 26.82 -14.67
N SER A 278 -31.20 26.47 -15.12
CA SER A 278 -32.10 27.41 -15.82
C SER A 278 -32.53 28.59 -14.94
N LEU A 279 -32.75 28.35 -13.63
CA LEU A 279 -33.07 29.43 -12.66
C LEU A 279 -31.87 30.35 -12.42
N LEU A 280 -30.67 29.82 -12.35
CA LEU A 280 -29.47 30.60 -12.01
C LEU A 280 -28.83 31.28 -13.22
N PHE A 281 -28.81 30.60 -14.37
CA PHE A 281 -28.06 31.02 -15.56
C PHE A 281 -28.97 31.35 -16.77
N GLY A 282 -30.28 31.04 -16.69
CA GLY A 282 -31.21 31.18 -17.82
C GLY A 282 -31.03 30.11 -18.91
N GLU A 283 -30.15 29.13 -18.70
CA GLU A 283 -29.81 28.05 -19.64
C GLU A 283 -29.80 26.72 -18.90
N THR A 284 -30.01 25.61 -19.63
CA THR A 284 -30.06 24.27 -19.05
C THR A 284 -28.68 23.63 -18.90
N GLU A 285 -27.64 24.26 -19.45
CA GLU A 285 -26.24 23.85 -19.34
C GLU A 285 -25.45 24.94 -18.61
N LEU A 286 -24.34 24.56 -17.94
CA LEU A 286 -23.40 25.53 -17.43
C LEU A 286 -22.86 26.35 -18.60
N PRO A 287 -23.03 27.67 -18.59
CA PRO A 287 -22.48 28.46 -19.68
C PRO A 287 -20.96 28.38 -19.69
N ASP A 288 -20.45 28.19 -20.90
CA ASP A 288 -19.03 28.39 -21.19
C ASP A 288 -18.66 29.83 -20.79
N PRO A 289 -17.57 30.04 -20.03
CA PRO A 289 -17.16 31.40 -19.67
C PRO A 289 -16.92 32.32 -20.88
N GLU A 290 -16.59 31.73 -22.03
CA GLU A 290 -16.42 32.47 -23.28
C GLU A 290 -17.72 32.84 -23.97
N LYS A 291 -18.87 32.22 -23.61
CA LYS A 291 -20.19 32.55 -24.15
C LYS A 291 -20.86 33.63 -23.34
N SER A 292 -21.43 34.60 -24.01
CA SER A 292 -22.19 35.67 -23.35
C SER A 292 -23.45 35.08 -22.70
N LEU A 293 -23.48 35.06 -21.38
CA LEU A 293 -24.65 34.76 -20.58
C LEU A 293 -25.78 35.74 -20.90
N ASN A 294 -27.05 35.29 -20.82
CA ASN A 294 -28.20 36.17 -20.84
C ASN A 294 -28.05 37.26 -19.76
N GLU A 295 -28.17 38.53 -20.14
CA GLU A 295 -27.92 39.67 -19.25
C GLU A 295 -28.89 39.77 -18.07
N GLU A 296 -30.05 39.11 -18.16
CA GLU A 296 -31.09 39.11 -17.15
C GLU A 296 -30.98 37.94 -16.13
N CYS A 297 -30.08 36.97 -16.32
CA CYS A 297 -29.96 35.83 -15.39
C CYS A 297 -29.34 36.25 -14.05
N PHE A 298 -29.67 35.51 -12.98
CA PHE A 298 -29.17 35.75 -11.64
C PHE A 298 -27.65 35.81 -11.57
N ALA A 299 -26.99 34.85 -12.20
CA ALA A 299 -25.50 34.72 -12.17
C ALA A 299 -24.84 35.94 -12.81
N LYS A 300 -25.48 36.64 -13.75
CA LYS A 300 -24.91 37.80 -14.44
C LYS A 300 -25.29 39.12 -13.79
N ARG A 301 -26.54 39.29 -13.31
CA ARG A 301 -26.98 40.55 -12.67
C ARG A 301 -26.14 41.00 -11.50
N HIS A 302 -25.62 40.06 -10.74
CA HIS A 302 -24.89 40.34 -9.49
C HIS A 302 -23.40 40.25 -9.62
N ARG A 303 -22.84 40.21 -10.82
CA ARG A 303 -21.39 40.13 -11.03
C ARG A 303 -20.70 41.42 -10.57
N PRO A 304 -19.74 41.34 -9.65
CA PRO A 304 -18.98 42.52 -9.27
C PRO A 304 -17.92 42.87 -10.31
N ALA A 305 -17.74 44.15 -10.59
CA ALA A 305 -16.80 44.65 -11.58
C ALA A 305 -15.34 44.27 -11.31
N TYR A 306 -15.00 43.99 -10.04
CA TYR A 306 -13.61 43.61 -9.65
C TYR A 306 -13.32 42.13 -9.83
N ALA A 307 -14.33 41.27 -9.99
CA ALA A 307 -14.11 39.84 -10.20
C ALA A 307 -14.01 39.54 -11.69
N THR A 308 -12.93 40.01 -12.30
CA THR A 308 -12.66 39.84 -13.74
C THR A 308 -11.34 39.17 -13.99
N GLU A 309 -11.24 38.46 -15.09
CA GLU A 309 -9.97 38.00 -15.67
C GLU A 309 -9.18 39.16 -16.27
N ASN A 310 -7.88 38.94 -16.53
CA ASN A 310 -6.98 39.92 -17.14
C ASN A 310 -7.42 40.33 -18.57
N ASP A 311 -8.23 39.52 -19.23
CA ASP A 311 -8.81 39.75 -20.55
C ASP A 311 -10.19 40.44 -20.48
N GLY A 312 -10.66 40.84 -19.29
CA GLY A 312 -11.96 41.46 -19.06
C GLY A 312 -13.12 40.48 -18.85
N GLN A 313 -12.85 39.20 -18.78
CA GLN A 313 -13.87 38.19 -18.49
C GLN A 313 -14.35 38.32 -17.02
N VAL A 314 -15.66 38.38 -16.81
CA VAL A 314 -16.25 38.57 -15.47
C VAL A 314 -16.69 37.21 -14.89
N PHE A 315 -16.20 36.89 -13.71
CA PHE A 315 -16.59 35.65 -13.03
C PHE A 315 -18.03 35.64 -12.54
N PRO A 316 -18.73 34.49 -12.57
CA PRO A 316 -20.07 34.34 -12.02
C PRO A 316 -20.09 34.54 -10.50
N VAL A 317 -21.30 34.61 -9.94
CA VAL A 317 -21.48 34.76 -8.45
C VAL A 317 -21.86 33.45 -7.80
N VAL A 318 -22.23 32.45 -8.57
CA VAL A 318 -22.74 31.17 -8.13
C VAL A 318 -22.23 30.03 -9.01
N TRP A 319 -22.12 28.86 -8.42
CA TRP A 319 -21.94 27.62 -9.13
C TRP A 319 -22.99 26.60 -8.67
N SER A 320 -23.44 25.77 -9.58
CA SER A 320 -24.28 24.62 -9.30
C SER A 320 -23.70 23.41 -10.06
N PRO A 321 -23.78 22.18 -9.52
CA PRO A 321 -23.28 21.01 -10.21
C PRO A 321 -23.97 20.84 -11.59
N PRO A 322 -23.20 20.71 -12.68
CA PRO A 322 -23.76 20.56 -14.02
C PRO A 322 -24.40 19.19 -14.27
N ASN A 323 -24.02 18.20 -13.50
CA ASN A 323 -24.49 16.83 -13.64
C ASN A 323 -24.47 16.08 -12.30
N CYS A 324 -25.03 14.86 -12.31
CA CYS A 324 -25.14 14.02 -11.12
C CYS A 324 -23.78 13.66 -10.51
N ARG A 325 -22.74 13.50 -11.33
CA ARG A 325 -21.41 13.15 -10.86
C ARG A 325 -20.74 14.31 -10.11
N ASN A 326 -20.76 15.51 -10.68
CA ASN A 326 -20.26 16.70 -9.98
C ASN A 326 -21.04 16.97 -8.69
N LYS A 327 -22.34 16.70 -8.67
CA LYS A 327 -23.16 16.74 -7.45
C LYS A 327 -22.65 15.75 -6.39
N ALA A 328 -22.45 14.50 -6.76
CA ALA A 328 -21.93 13.47 -5.85
C ALA A 328 -20.56 13.86 -5.28
N ILE A 329 -19.66 14.39 -6.12
CA ILE A 329 -18.35 14.90 -5.70
C ILE A 329 -18.50 16.05 -4.69
N ALA A 330 -19.38 17.02 -4.96
CA ALA A 330 -19.62 18.14 -4.05
C ALA A 330 -20.16 17.66 -2.70
N PHE A 331 -21.14 16.74 -2.70
CA PHE A 331 -21.67 16.17 -1.46
C PHE A 331 -20.62 15.41 -0.67
N ARG A 332 -19.83 14.59 -1.33
CA ARG A 332 -18.74 13.83 -0.69
C ARG A 332 -17.66 14.74 -0.09
N THR A 333 -17.31 15.84 -0.77
CA THR A 333 -16.20 16.71 -0.38
C THR A 333 -16.61 17.78 0.64
N ILE A 334 -17.82 18.31 0.51
CA ILE A 334 -18.28 19.46 1.31
C ILE A 334 -19.23 19.04 2.42
N PHE A 335 -20.20 18.17 2.12
CA PHE A 335 -21.20 17.71 3.08
C PHE A 335 -20.89 16.31 3.60
N THR A 336 -19.61 16.03 3.88
CA THR A 336 -19.08 14.69 4.20
C THR A 336 -19.86 14.01 5.33
N THR A 337 -20.04 14.70 6.47
CA THR A 337 -20.76 14.16 7.63
C THR A 337 -22.20 13.81 7.30
N TYR A 338 -22.90 14.70 6.58
CA TYR A 338 -24.27 14.45 6.14
C TYR A 338 -24.34 13.27 5.17
N THR A 339 -23.45 13.24 4.18
CA THR A 339 -23.43 12.22 3.13
C THR A 339 -23.18 10.84 3.74
N ASN A 340 -22.19 10.71 4.60
CA ASN A 340 -21.86 9.45 5.25
C ASN A 340 -22.98 8.93 6.16
N LYS A 341 -23.71 9.84 6.84
CA LYS A 341 -24.81 9.47 7.72
C LYS A 341 -26.09 9.10 6.95
N THR A 342 -26.42 9.85 5.89
CA THR A 342 -27.69 9.70 5.17
C THR A 342 -27.59 8.69 4.03
N TYR A 343 -26.44 8.62 3.38
CA TYR A 343 -26.17 7.77 2.21
C TYR A 343 -24.91 6.93 2.44
N PRO A 344 -24.86 6.10 3.50
CA PRO A 344 -23.69 5.30 3.78
C PRO A 344 -23.39 4.37 2.60
N TYR A 345 -22.15 4.38 2.14
CA TYR A 345 -21.67 3.46 1.13
C TYR A 345 -21.03 2.24 1.84
N GLU A 346 -21.73 1.11 1.77
CA GLU A 346 -21.15 -0.16 2.17
C GLU A 346 -20.41 -0.77 0.98
N ASP A 347 -19.08 -0.82 1.09
CA ASP A 347 -18.27 -1.50 0.11
C ASP A 347 -18.56 -3.01 0.14
N LYS A 348 -19.34 -3.49 -0.82
CA LYS A 348 -19.66 -4.91 -0.94
C LYS A 348 -18.43 -5.76 -1.23
N THR A 349 -17.36 -5.15 -1.76
CA THR A 349 -16.07 -5.81 -1.99
C THR A 349 -15.23 -5.87 -0.71
N ALA A 350 -15.51 -5.04 0.29
CA ALA A 350 -14.82 -5.07 1.59
C ALA A 350 -15.13 -6.32 2.42
N LYS A 351 -16.24 -7.02 2.13
CA LYS A 351 -16.52 -8.36 2.69
C LYS A 351 -15.80 -9.43 1.88
N LEU A 352 -14.49 -9.25 1.66
CA LEU A 352 -13.67 -10.31 1.09
C LEU A 352 -13.70 -11.52 2.03
N PRO A 353 -13.80 -12.74 1.47
CA PRO A 353 -13.80 -13.94 2.28
C PRO A 353 -12.53 -13.99 3.14
N ILE A 354 -12.73 -14.13 4.45
CA ILE A 354 -11.67 -14.21 5.45
C ILE A 354 -11.38 -15.69 5.72
N VAL A 355 -10.10 -16.00 5.84
CA VAL A 355 -9.63 -17.33 6.25
C VAL A 355 -8.73 -17.17 7.47
N VAL A 356 -8.96 -17.99 8.49
CA VAL A 356 -8.13 -18.06 9.70
C VAL A 356 -7.22 -19.27 9.59
N PHE A 357 -5.93 -19.05 9.73
CA PHE A 357 -4.90 -20.09 9.83
C PHE A 357 -4.35 -20.13 11.25
N LYS A 358 -4.13 -21.33 11.78
CA LYS A 358 -3.48 -21.51 13.08
C LYS A 358 -2.25 -22.41 12.94
N TYR A 359 -1.16 -21.98 13.56
CA TYR A 359 0.12 -22.68 13.55
C TYR A 359 0.64 -22.88 14.96
N ASP A 360 1.42 -23.93 15.11
CA ASP A 360 2.20 -24.15 16.33
C ASP A 360 3.54 -23.38 16.28
N TYR A 361 4.24 -23.36 17.39
CA TYR A 361 5.51 -22.68 17.56
C TYR A 361 6.59 -23.12 16.55
N THR A 362 6.58 -24.37 16.08
CA THR A 362 7.60 -24.92 15.19
C THR A 362 7.61 -24.23 13.83
N LYS A 363 6.50 -23.62 13.42
CA LYS A 363 6.31 -22.94 12.14
C LYS A 363 6.67 -21.46 12.15
N LYS A 364 7.21 -20.95 13.27
CA LYS A 364 7.48 -19.52 13.48
C LYS A 364 8.33 -18.89 12.37
N ASN A 365 9.43 -19.56 11.97
CA ASN A 365 10.37 -19.01 11.00
C ASN A 365 9.78 -18.97 9.59
N ASP A 366 9.09 -20.03 9.18
CA ASP A 366 8.43 -20.11 7.88
C ASP A 366 7.30 -19.07 7.80
N LEU A 367 6.56 -18.92 8.91
CA LEU A 367 5.48 -17.96 9.03
C LEU A 367 5.97 -16.50 8.94
N LYS A 368 7.14 -16.20 9.50
CA LYS A 368 7.73 -14.86 9.42
C LYS A 368 7.94 -14.42 7.97
N VAL A 369 8.48 -15.29 7.14
CA VAL A 369 8.72 -15.03 5.70
C VAL A 369 7.41 -14.77 4.96
N VAL A 370 6.40 -15.61 5.19
CA VAL A 370 5.11 -15.50 4.50
C VAL A 370 4.31 -14.28 4.97
N LEU A 371 4.41 -13.90 6.25
CA LEU A 371 3.79 -12.66 6.77
C LEU A 371 4.42 -11.41 6.14
N GLU A 372 5.73 -11.39 5.92
CA GLU A 372 6.42 -10.28 5.25
C GLU A 372 6.06 -10.22 3.74
N GLU A 373 5.94 -11.39 3.09
CA GLU A 373 5.59 -11.46 1.66
C GLU A 373 4.14 -11.01 1.38
N PHE A 374 3.19 -11.37 2.25
CA PHE A 374 1.75 -11.12 2.08
C PHE A 374 1.16 -10.18 3.15
N GLU A 375 1.93 -9.18 3.58
CA GLU A 375 1.52 -8.23 4.62
C GLU A 375 0.18 -7.55 4.32
N ASP A 376 -0.10 -7.22 3.05
CA ASP A 376 -1.33 -6.53 2.64
C ASP A 376 -2.59 -7.42 2.68
N GLU A 377 -2.42 -8.73 2.62
CA GLU A 377 -3.49 -9.71 2.70
C GLU A 377 -3.80 -10.12 4.15
N VAL A 378 -2.89 -9.85 5.08
CA VAL A 378 -3.09 -10.13 6.51
C VAL A 378 -3.92 -9.02 7.14
N ILE A 379 -5.10 -9.38 7.65
CA ILE A 379 -5.97 -8.45 8.38
C ILE A 379 -5.49 -8.33 9.82
N ASN A 380 -5.24 -9.47 10.45
CA ASN A 380 -4.80 -9.56 11.83
C ASN A 380 -3.82 -10.72 12.01
N PHE A 381 -2.85 -10.47 12.88
CA PHE A 381 -1.93 -11.48 13.36
C PHE A 381 -1.78 -11.38 14.88
N GLY A 382 -1.73 -12.50 15.55
CA GLY A 382 -1.49 -12.55 16.99
C GLY A 382 -0.98 -13.91 17.45
N ILE A 383 -0.22 -13.88 18.53
CA ILE A 383 0.31 -15.06 19.19
C ILE A 383 -0.41 -15.18 20.54
N PHE A 384 -1.02 -16.31 20.77
CA PHE A 384 -1.88 -16.59 21.92
C PHE A 384 -1.29 -17.69 22.81
N GLU A 385 -1.64 -17.69 24.10
CA GLU A 385 -1.21 -18.69 25.07
C GLU A 385 -1.71 -20.10 24.75
N SER A 386 -2.86 -20.19 24.06
CA SER A 386 -3.51 -21.46 23.71
C SER A 386 -4.43 -21.28 22.50
N ASP A 387 -4.93 -22.39 21.97
CA ASP A 387 -5.84 -22.44 20.83
C ASP A 387 -7.34 -22.33 21.20
N LYS A 388 -7.65 -22.07 22.48
CA LYS A 388 -9.02 -22.05 23.01
C LYS A 388 -9.54 -20.64 23.30
N PRO A 389 -10.12 -19.93 22.30
CA PRO A 389 -10.84 -18.70 22.54
C PRO A 389 -12.15 -18.98 23.31
N PRO A 390 -12.70 -18.02 24.09
CA PRO A 390 -12.21 -16.65 24.32
C PRO A 390 -11.18 -16.52 25.45
N GLU A 391 -10.75 -17.63 26.07
CA GLU A 391 -9.84 -17.60 27.22
C GLU A 391 -8.38 -17.40 26.86
N ALA A 392 -8.04 -17.56 25.58
CA ALA A 392 -6.69 -17.40 25.09
C ALA A 392 -6.25 -15.93 25.15
N LYS A 393 -5.26 -15.62 26.00
CA LYS A 393 -4.67 -14.29 26.08
C LYS A 393 -3.66 -14.09 24.97
N ILE A 394 -3.70 -12.91 24.36
CA ILE A 394 -2.69 -12.50 23.39
C ILE A 394 -1.36 -12.25 24.11
N ILE A 395 -0.28 -12.84 23.57
CA ILE A 395 1.08 -12.71 24.09
C ILE A 395 1.84 -11.63 23.32
N ALA A 396 1.68 -11.59 21.99
CA ALA A 396 2.35 -10.66 21.11
C ALA A 396 1.53 -10.43 19.83
N LYS A 397 1.69 -9.25 19.23
CA LYS A 397 1.05 -8.87 17.96
C LYS A 397 1.99 -9.02 16.75
N SER A 398 3.24 -9.35 16.99
CA SER A 398 4.22 -9.66 15.94
C SER A 398 5.20 -10.74 16.40
N ILE A 399 5.87 -11.40 15.44
CA ILE A 399 6.90 -12.39 15.74
C ILE A 399 8.09 -11.73 16.43
N ASN A 400 8.47 -10.52 16.01
CA ASN A 400 9.57 -9.79 16.61
C ASN A 400 9.28 -9.42 18.07
N GLU A 401 8.06 -8.97 18.37
CA GLU A 401 7.62 -8.71 19.76
C GLU A 401 7.67 -9.98 20.60
N PHE A 402 7.24 -11.10 20.04
CA PHE A 402 7.30 -12.40 20.70
C PHE A 402 8.73 -12.85 20.99
N GLU A 403 9.68 -12.60 20.09
CA GLU A 403 11.09 -12.94 20.27
C GLU A 403 11.77 -12.11 21.37
N LEU A 404 11.38 -10.84 21.49
CA LEU A 404 11.89 -9.92 22.53
C LEU A 404 11.28 -10.19 23.91
N ASN A 405 10.15 -10.89 23.97
CA ASN A 405 9.46 -11.17 25.22
C ASN A 405 10.25 -12.22 26.03
N THR A 406 10.62 -11.86 27.26
CA THR A 406 11.39 -12.70 28.20
C THR A 406 10.56 -13.77 28.93
N ARG A 407 9.30 -13.91 28.61
CA ARG A 407 8.39 -14.90 29.23
C ARG A 407 8.86 -16.33 28.95
N GLU A 408 8.76 -17.20 29.96
CA GLU A 408 8.94 -18.64 29.78
C GLU A 408 7.95 -19.18 28.71
N ARG A 409 8.49 -19.89 27.74
CA ARG A 409 7.73 -20.46 26.63
C ARG A 409 7.17 -21.81 27.06
N THR A 410 5.86 -21.98 26.88
CA THR A 410 5.18 -23.23 27.27
C THR A 410 5.21 -24.27 26.15
N GLY A 411 5.48 -23.86 24.89
CA GLY A 411 5.39 -24.70 23.70
C GLY A 411 3.97 -24.97 23.19
N TYR A 412 2.97 -24.39 23.84
CA TYR A 412 1.56 -24.49 23.46
C TYR A 412 1.04 -23.19 22.79
N GLU A 413 1.93 -22.25 22.53
CA GLU A 413 1.60 -20.97 21.90
C GLU A 413 1.03 -21.21 20.50
N THR A 414 -0.08 -20.54 20.22
CA THR A 414 -0.79 -20.60 18.94
C THR A 414 -0.61 -19.31 18.18
N PHE A 415 -0.14 -19.43 16.95
CA PHE A 415 -0.01 -18.32 16.01
C PHE A 415 -1.27 -18.25 15.16
N VAL A 416 -2.02 -17.17 15.23
CA VAL A 416 -3.28 -16.97 14.52
C VAL A 416 -3.11 -15.90 13.45
N CYS A 417 -3.34 -16.27 12.19
CA CYS A 417 -3.30 -15.37 11.04
C CYS A 417 -4.70 -15.26 10.45
N VAL A 418 -5.19 -14.04 10.33
CA VAL A 418 -6.45 -13.73 9.66
C VAL A 418 -6.12 -13.11 8.30
N VAL A 419 -6.44 -13.80 7.22
CA VAL A 419 -6.01 -13.46 5.86
C VAL A 419 -7.23 -13.20 4.98
N LYS A 420 -7.20 -12.11 4.18
CA LYS A 420 -8.18 -11.87 3.13
C LYS A 420 -7.92 -12.81 1.96
N LYS A 421 -8.94 -13.49 1.47
CA LYS A 421 -8.84 -14.28 0.25
C LYS A 421 -8.97 -13.39 -0.99
N VAL A 422 -7.93 -12.60 -1.26
CA VAL A 422 -7.89 -11.72 -2.46
C VAL A 422 -7.44 -12.49 -3.70
N GLY A 423 -6.61 -13.54 -3.53
CA GLY A 423 -6.09 -14.38 -4.60
C GLY A 423 -5.63 -15.73 -4.07
N CYS A 424 -5.23 -16.62 -4.99
CA CYS A 424 -4.76 -17.95 -4.58
C CYS A 424 -3.35 -17.93 -3.97
N GLU A 425 -2.52 -16.93 -4.29
CA GLU A 425 -1.10 -16.90 -3.90
C GLU A 425 -0.91 -16.80 -2.39
N ALA A 426 -1.52 -15.80 -1.74
CA ALA A 426 -1.44 -15.65 -0.28
C ALA A 426 -2.02 -16.88 0.43
N PHE A 427 -3.21 -17.36 0.00
CA PHE A 427 -3.80 -18.56 0.56
C PHE A 427 -2.87 -19.78 0.46
N LEU A 428 -2.25 -19.99 -0.69
CA LEU A 428 -1.32 -21.11 -0.92
C LEU A 428 -0.02 -20.92 -0.12
N GLY A 429 0.48 -19.69 0.01
CA GLY A 429 1.63 -19.36 0.85
C GLY A 429 1.40 -19.76 2.31
N PHE A 430 0.27 -19.30 2.89
CA PHE A 430 -0.10 -19.66 4.26
C PHE A 430 -0.41 -21.16 4.42
N ALA A 431 -1.15 -21.77 3.48
CA ALA A 431 -1.44 -23.20 3.55
C ALA A 431 -0.18 -24.08 3.39
N GLY A 432 0.80 -23.64 2.59
CA GLY A 432 2.06 -24.35 2.32
C GLY A 432 2.96 -24.51 3.54
N ILE A 433 2.85 -23.64 4.55
CA ILE A 433 3.58 -23.76 5.82
C ILE A 433 3.12 -25.00 6.61
N GLY A 434 1.91 -25.50 6.36
CA GLY A 434 1.30 -26.61 7.10
C GLY A 434 0.65 -26.16 8.40
N PRO A 435 -0.42 -25.37 8.34
CA PRO A 435 -1.22 -25.00 9.51
C PRO A 435 -1.91 -26.26 10.09
N TYR A 436 -2.06 -26.32 11.40
CA TYR A 436 -2.84 -27.40 12.00
C TYR A 436 -4.35 -27.14 11.95
N HIS A 437 -4.77 -25.89 11.68
CA HIS A 437 -6.16 -25.50 11.48
C HIS A 437 -6.28 -24.45 10.37
N VAL A 438 -7.32 -24.61 9.56
CA VAL A 438 -7.77 -23.63 8.55
C VAL A 438 -9.28 -23.55 8.66
N SER A 439 -9.86 -22.36 8.69
CA SER A 439 -11.32 -22.21 8.76
C SER A 439 -12.00 -22.86 7.54
N GLU A 440 -13.09 -23.61 7.78
CA GLU A 440 -13.80 -24.43 6.78
C GLU A 440 -14.37 -23.60 5.63
N ASN A 441 -14.86 -22.39 5.95
CA ASN A 441 -15.45 -21.48 4.97
C ASN A 441 -15.30 -20.01 5.46
N PRO A 442 -15.57 -19.01 4.60
CA PRO A 442 -15.41 -17.59 4.95
C PRO A 442 -16.29 -17.10 6.11
N GLU A 443 -17.47 -17.68 6.29
CA GLU A 443 -18.36 -17.33 7.39
C GLU A 443 -17.75 -17.78 8.72
N LYS A 444 -17.26 -19.01 8.77
CA LYS A 444 -16.51 -19.56 9.92
C LYS A 444 -15.23 -18.78 10.16
N GLY A 445 -14.50 -18.39 9.11
CA GLY A 445 -13.33 -17.53 9.22
C GLY A 445 -13.64 -16.19 9.88
N THR A 446 -14.78 -15.59 9.52
CA THR A 446 -15.23 -14.34 10.14
C THR A 446 -15.62 -14.54 11.62
N GLU A 447 -16.34 -15.61 11.95
CA GLU A 447 -16.69 -15.97 13.33
C GLU A 447 -15.45 -16.23 14.18
N GLU A 448 -14.51 -17.05 13.69
CA GLU A 448 -13.26 -17.35 14.38
C GLU A 448 -12.37 -16.11 14.56
N SER A 449 -12.29 -15.24 13.54
CA SER A 449 -11.55 -13.98 13.64
C SER A 449 -12.06 -13.12 14.80
N LYS A 450 -13.37 -12.97 14.95
CA LYS A 450 -13.99 -12.21 16.06
C LYS A 450 -13.71 -12.81 17.44
N LEU A 451 -13.53 -14.12 17.54
CA LEU A 451 -13.20 -14.77 18.80
C LEU A 451 -11.78 -14.45 19.28
N TYR A 452 -10.81 -14.33 18.34
CA TYR A 452 -9.43 -14.00 18.68
C TYR A 452 -9.17 -12.49 18.73
N PHE A 453 -9.88 -11.70 17.91
CA PHE A 453 -9.69 -10.26 17.75
C PHE A 453 -11.03 -9.51 17.91
N PRO A 454 -11.61 -9.45 19.11
CA PRO A 454 -12.92 -8.83 19.36
C PRO A 454 -12.92 -7.31 19.13
N ASP A 455 -11.77 -6.62 19.30
CA ASP A 455 -11.69 -5.17 19.25
C ASP A 455 -11.69 -4.59 17.81
N VAL A 456 -11.52 -5.42 16.79
CA VAL A 456 -11.45 -4.95 15.39
C VAL A 456 -12.81 -4.54 14.85
N SER A 457 -13.89 -5.17 15.33
CA SER A 457 -15.26 -4.75 15.00
C SER A 457 -15.67 -3.44 15.69
N ALA A 458 -15.05 -3.11 16.83
CA ALA A 458 -15.28 -1.85 17.53
C ALA A 458 -14.52 -0.66 16.90
N ILE A 459 -13.39 -0.90 16.21
CA ILE A 459 -12.63 0.14 15.54
C ILE A 459 -13.32 0.58 14.23
N GLU A 460 -14.02 -0.32 13.54
CA GLU A 460 -14.85 0.06 12.38
C GLU A 460 -16.08 0.87 12.78
N GLU A 461 -16.61 0.65 14.00
CA GLU A 461 -17.71 1.44 14.57
C GLU A 461 -17.24 2.74 15.25
N THR A 462 -16.02 2.80 15.80
CA THR A 462 -15.49 4.00 16.49
C THR A 462 -14.74 4.97 15.60
N GLN A 463 -14.30 4.60 14.40
CA GLN A 463 -13.83 5.57 13.39
C GLN A 463 -14.96 6.38 12.76
N SER A 464 -16.24 6.03 13.04
CA SER A 464 -17.41 6.84 12.70
C SER A 464 -17.77 7.88 13.76
N ASP A 465 -17.17 7.82 14.97
CA ASP A 465 -17.53 8.64 16.14
C ASP A 465 -16.41 9.60 16.62
N ASP A 466 -15.43 9.93 15.77
CA ASP A 466 -14.72 11.20 15.97
C ASP A 466 -15.70 12.33 15.64
N GLU A 467 -16.56 12.59 16.61
CA GLU A 467 -17.33 13.82 16.72
C GLU A 467 -16.33 14.98 16.65
N GLU A 468 -16.21 15.58 15.47
CA GLU A 468 -15.89 17.01 15.39
C GLU A 468 -16.95 17.69 16.24
N LYS A 469 -16.59 18.07 17.45
CA LYS A 469 -17.36 18.98 18.27
C LYS A 469 -17.72 20.16 17.37
N PRO A 470 -19.02 20.52 17.26
CA PRO A 470 -19.39 21.73 16.54
C PRO A 470 -18.56 22.86 17.16
N GLU A 471 -17.73 23.52 16.34
CA GLU A 471 -17.12 24.77 16.75
C GLU A 471 -18.26 25.69 17.20
N GLU A 472 -18.39 25.85 18.51
CA GLU A 472 -19.24 26.90 19.10
C GLU A 472 -18.81 28.19 18.43
N ILE A 473 -19.77 28.81 17.75
CA ILE A 473 -19.65 30.16 17.23
C ILE A 473 -19.53 31.08 18.45
N VAL A 474 -18.30 31.28 18.90
CA VAL A 474 -18.00 32.39 19.82
C VAL A 474 -18.11 33.64 18.97
N GLU A 475 -19.29 34.30 19.02
CA GLU A 475 -19.39 35.71 18.68
C GLU A 475 -18.53 36.47 19.69
N GLU A 476 -17.27 36.77 19.32
CA GLU A 476 -16.52 37.85 19.99
C GLU A 476 -17.28 39.16 19.71
N LEU A 477 -18.07 39.54 20.68
CA LEU A 477 -18.55 40.89 20.88
C LEU A 477 -17.32 41.81 21.13
N ASP A 478 -16.98 42.58 20.10
CA ASP A 478 -15.93 43.62 20.18
C ASP A 478 -16.43 44.72 21.11
N GLU A 479 -16.11 44.61 22.40
CA GLU A 479 -16.22 45.68 23.38
C GLU A 479 -15.08 46.68 23.17
N SER A 480 -15.19 47.53 22.16
CA SER A 480 -14.40 48.73 22.11
C SER A 480 -15.15 49.90 21.50
N LYS A 481 -16.12 50.41 22.24
CA LYS A 481 -16.57 51.81 22.14
C LYS A 481 -17.24 52.21 23.45
N ASN A 482 -16.44 52.64 24.43
CA ASN A 482 -16.80 53.67 25.37
C ASN A 482 -15.57 54.07 26.21
N ALA A 483 -14.87 55.09 25.75
CA ALA A 483 -14.20 56.03 26.62
C ALA A 483 -13.85 57.30 25.82
N THR A 484 -14.61 58.35 26.14
CA THR A 484 -14.37 59.79 25.88
C THR A 484 -14.42 60.26 24.46
#